data_f1bfcf43ab91674f23271c8df09b1e10
#
_entry.id   f1bfcf43ab91674f23271c8df09b1e10
#
_cell.length_a   1.000
_cell.length_b   1.000
_cell.length_c   1.000
_cell.angle_alpha   90.00
_cell.angle_beta   90.00
_cell.angle_gamma   90.00
#
_symmetry.space_group_name_H-M   'P 1'
#
loop_
_entity.id
_entity.type
_entity.pdbx_description
1 polymer ?
#
loop_
_entity_poly.entity_id
_entity_poly.type
_entity_poly.pdbx_seq_one_letter_code
_entity_poly.pdbx_strand_id
1 'polypeptide(L)'
;QDNITLCGASAYEKKFYFNQDFNALPDHVKKELQIMCVLYTEDVGGILTLEFDENGRLQFKTEALEADARYDEIGSGLKIKQLQQDKKELLESLEMYYKVFFLGDIPDEELKKKADTVED
;
A
#
# COMPACT_ATOMS: atom_id res chain seq x y z
N GLN A 1 7.02 14.02 11.20
CA GLN A 1 6.96 12.58 11.36
C GLN A 1 7.00 11.89 10.00
N ASP A 2 8.00 11.05 9.81
CA ASP A 2 8.19 10.42 8.50
C ASP A 2 7.29 9.20 8.31
N ASN A 3 6.77 9.08 7.10
CA ASN A 3 6.03 7.88 6.74
C ASN A 3 7.00 6.75 6.47
N ILE A 4 6.51 5.52 6.58
CA ILE A 4 7.32 4.33 6.29
C ILE A 4 6.85 3.75 4.95
N THR A 5 7.77 3.63 4.02
CA THR A 5 7.46 3.10 2.69
C THR A 5 7.25 1.59 2.76
N LEU A 6 6.15 1.14 2.20
CA LEU A 6 5.87 -0.30 2.03
C LEU A 6 6.47 -0.79 0.72
N CYS A 7 6.09 -0.15 -0.37
CA CYS A 7 6.54 -0.53 -1.71
C CYS A 7 6.28 0.60 -2.69
N GLY A 8 6.77 0.44 -3.90
CA GLY A 8 6.54 1.43 -4.94
C GLY A 8 6.99 0.95 -6.30
N ALA A 9 6.56 1.67 -7.34
CA ALA A 9 6.94 1.36 -8.71
C ALA A 9 7.21 2.66 -9.46
N SER A 10 8.14 2.62 -10.41
CA SER A 10 8.49 3.76 -11.23
C SER A 10 8.39 3.39 -12.70
N ALA A 11 7.57 4.16 -13.45
CA ALA A 11 7.50 4.00 -14.90
C ALA A 11 8.80 4.47 -15.57
N TYR A 12 9.52 5.37 -14.95
CA TYR A 12 10.76 5.93 -15.51
C TYR A 12 11.91 4.93 -15.45
N GLU A 13 12.04 4.23 -14.31
CA GLU A 13 13.10 3.25 -14.12
C GLU A 13 12.64 1.84 -14.45
N LYS A 14 11.34 1.65 -14.62
CA LYS A 14 10.72 0.34 -14.87
C LYS A 14 11.12 -0.65 -13.78
N LYS A 15 11.01 -0.21 -12.53
CA LYS A 15 11.38 -1.00 -11.37
C LYS A 15 10.28 -0.99 -10.33
N PHE A 16 10.22 -2.10 -9.60
CA PHE A 16 9.39 -2.23 -8.42
C PHE A 16 10.29 -2.35 -7.19
N TYR A 17 9.96 -1.59 -6.16
CA TYR A 17 10.67 -1.61 -4.89
C TYR A 17 9.76 -2.19 -3.81
N PHE A 18 10.29 -3.10 -3.00
CA PHE A 18 9.57 -3.63 -1.85
C PHE A 18 10.46 -3.50 -0.62
N ASN A 19 9.93 -2.89 0.44
CA ASN A 19 10.69 -2.68 1.67
C ASN A 19 10.88 -4.01 2.39
N GLN A 20 12.13 -4.39 2.60
CA GLN A 20 12.48 -5.68 3.21
C GLN A 20 12.03 -5.79 4.66
N ASP A 21 11.74 -4.68 5.33
CA ASP A 21 11.19 -4.69 6.67
C ASP A 21 9.82 -5.39 6.72
N PHE A 22 9.17 -5.52 5.56
CA PHE A 22 7.88 -6.19 5.43
C PHE A 22 8.00 -7.57 4.81
N ASN A 23 9.21 -8.13 4.83
CA ASN A 23 9.47 -9.40 4.16
C ASN A 23 8.69 -10.57 4.77
N ALA A 24 8.15 -10.41 5.97
CA ALA A 24 7.35 -11.44 6.62
C ALA A 24 5.94 -11.57 6.04
N LEU A 25 5.52 -10.62 5.21
CA LEU A 25 4.22 -10.72 4.56
C LEU A 25 4.16 -11.95 3.66
N PRO A 26 2.99 -12.59 3.51
CA PRO A 26 2.85 -13.74 2.62
C PRO A 26 3.22 -13.40 1.19
N ASP A 27 3.75 -14.39 0.48
CA ASP A 27 4.19 -14.19 -0.90
C ASP A 27 3.07 -13.72 -1.83
N HIS A 28 1.85 -14.23 -1.63
CA HIS A 28 0.74 -13.82 -2.48
C HIS A 28 0.37 -12.34 -2.26
N VAL A 29 0.56 -11.83 -1.04
CA VAL A 29 0.33 -10.41 -0.74
C VAL A 29 1.40 -9.56 -1.43
N LYS A 30 2.66 -9.97 -1.32
CA LYS A 30 3.76 -9.26 -1.98
C LYS A 30 3.56 -9.21 -3.49
N LYS A 31 3.14 -10.33 -4.07
CA LYS A 31 2.91 -10.41 -5.51
C LYS A 31 1.74 -9.52 -5.93
N GLU A 32 0.68 -9.51 -5.15
CA GLU A 32 -0.48 -8.66 -5.43
C GLU A 32 -0.11 -7.19 -5.40
N LEU A 33 0.71 -6.78 -4.43
CA LEU A 33 1.20 -5.41 -4.34
C LEU A 33 2.05 -5.05 -5.55
N GLN A 34 2.92 -5.97 -5.97
CA GLN A 34 3.76 -5.74 -7.13
C GLN A 34 2.92 -5.55 -8.39
N ILE A 35 1.96 -6.44 -8.61
CA ILE A 35 1.10 -6.38 -9.79
C ILE A 35 0.33 -5.06 -9.79
N MET A 36 -0.26 -4.70 -8.66
CA MET A 36 -1.04 -3.48 -8.54
C MET A 36 -0.22 -2.24 -8.87
N CYS A 37 0.96 -2.12 -8.27
CA CYS A 37 1.80 -0.94 -8.47
C CYS A 37 2.37 -0.87 -9.88
N VAL A 38 2.80 -2.00 -10.42
CA VAL A 38 3.38 -2.04 -11.77
C VAL A 38 2.32 -1.71 -12.81
N LEU A 39 1.14 -2.32 -12.71
CA LEU A 39 0.06 -2.03 -13.64
C LEU A 39 -0.38 -0.56 -13.58
N TYR A 40 -0.40 0.01 -12.37
CA TYR A 40 -0.72 1.42 -12.22
C TYR A 40 0.25 2.29 -13.02
N THR A 41 1.56 2.06 -12.84
CA THR A 41 2.55 2.90 -13.52
C THR A 41 2.60 2.64 -15.02
N GLU A 42 2.24 1.44 -15.47
CA GLU A 42 2.14 1.16 -16.91
C GLU A 42 0.95 1.89 -17.53
N ASP A 43 -0.13 2.02 -16.78
CA ASP A 43 -1.36 2.63 -17.26
C ASP A 43 -1.28 4.16 -17.19
N VAL A 44 -0.81 4.69 -16.07
CA VAL A 44 -0.85 6.12 -15.78
C VAL A 44 0.51 6.80 -15.97
N GLY A 45 1.59 6.06 -15.78
CA GLY A 45 2.94 6.63 -15.79
C GLY A 45 3.35 7.09 -14.39
N GLY A 46 4.46 7.79 -14.33
CA GLY A 46 4.93 8.37 -13.07
C GLY A 46 5.51 7.37 -12.09
N ILE A 47 5.44 7.75 -10.83
CA ILE A 47 5.93 6.94 -9.71
C ILE A 47 4.78 6.80 -8.72
N LEU A 48 4.54 5.57 -8.26
CA LEU A 48 3.57 5.30 -7.21
C LEU A 48 4.31 4.73 -6.00
N THR A 49 4.08 5.31 -4.83
CA THR A 49 4.64 4.81 -3.58
C THR A 49 3.52 4.61 -2.57
N LEU A 50 3.52 3.45 -1.92
CA LEU A 50 2.59 3.16 -0.83
C LEU A 50 3.35 3.32 0.49
N GLU A 51 2.82 4.14 1.38
CA GLU A 51 3.48 4.48 2.65
C GLU A 51 2.49 4.41 3.79
N PHE A 52 2.95 3.93 4.94
CA PHE A 52 2.16 4.01 6.17
C PHE A 52 2.49 5.31 6.88
N ASP A 53 1.47 6.05 7.29
CA ASP A 53 1.68 7.27 8.06
C ASP A 53 1.82 6.93 9.56
N GLU A 54 1.97 7.96 10.39
CA GLU A 54 2.21 7.76 11.82
C GLU A 54 1.05 7.07 12.54
N ASN A 55 -0.14 7.12 11.95
CA ASN A 55 -1.32 6.46 12.50
C ASN A 55 -1.54 5.06 11.93
N GLY A 56 -0.67 4.61 11.05
CA GLY A 56 -0.79 3.31 10.43
C GLY A 56 -1.74 3.26 9.25
N ARG A 57 -2.10 4.43 8.71
CA ARG A 57 -2.95 4.51 7.52
C ARG A 57 -2.09 4.42 6.28
N LEU A 58 -2.53 3.64 5.32
CA LEU A 58 -1.78 3.44 4.08
C LEU A 58 -2.12 4.55 3.09
N GLN A 59 -1.09 5.27 2.67
CA GLN A 59 -1.20 6.41 1.76
C GLN A 59 -0.65 6.03 0.40
N PHE A 60 -1.33 6.49 -0.64
CA PHE A 60 -0.87 6.36 -2.03
C PHE A 60 -0.25 7.69 -2.43
N LYS A 61 1.06 7.69 -2.66
CA LYS A 61 1.79 8.89 -3.06
C LYS A 61 2.17 8.77 -4.53
N THR A 62 1.86 9.79 -5.30
CA THR A 62 2.17 9.80 -6.73
C THR A 62 3.09 10.97 -7.06
N GLU A 63 4.02 10.72 -7.97
CA GLU A 63 4.94 11.74 -8.45
C GLU A 63 5.11 11.61 -9.95
N ALA A 64 5.39 12.74 -10.61
CA ALA A 64 5.74 12.73 -12.02
C ALA A 64 6.88 13.73 -12.21
N LEU A 65 7.77 13.43 -13.14
CA LEU A 65 8.82 14.38 -13.50
C LEU A 65 8.18 15.61 -14.13
N GLU A 66 8.76 16.77 -13.85
CA GLU A 66 8.22 18.03 -14.32
C GLU A 66 8.11 18.07 -15.85
N ALA A 67 9.02 17.40 -16.53
CA ALA A 67 9.05 17.36 -17.99
C ALA A 67 8.15 16.27 -18.57
N ASP A 68 7.43 15.51 -17.75
CA ASP A 68 6.60 14.41 -18.24
C ASP A 68 5.23 14.92 -18.67
N ALA A 69 5.14 15.28 -19.95
CA ALA A 69 3.89 15.79 -20.52
C ALA A 69 2.84 14.69 -20.72
N ARG A 70 3.22 13.42 -20.58
CA ARG A 70 2.31 12.30 -20.77
C ARG A 70 1.58 11.91 -19.50
N TYR A 71 2.05 12.38 -18.36
CA TYR A 71 1.45 12.00 -17.10
C TYR A 71 0.03 12.57 -16.99
N ASP A 72 -0.91 11.68 -16.68
CA ASP A 72 -2.33 12.02 -16.60
C ASP A 72 -2.74 12.18 -15.13
N GLU A 73 -2.74 13.41 -14.64
CA GLU A 73 -3.08 13.69 -13.24
C GLU A 73 -4.52 13.31 -12.91
N ILE A 74 -5.44 13.54 -13.84
CA ILE A 74 -6.85 13.21 -13.61
C ILE A 74 -7.03 11.71 -13.59
N GLY A 75 -6.47 11.02 -14.57
CA GLY A 75 -6.51 9.56 -14.63
C GLY A 75 -5.84 8.91 -13.43
N SER A 76 -4.74 9.51 -12.97
CA SER A 76 -4.04 9.06 -11.77
C SER A 76 -4.97 9.06 -10.55
N GLY A 77 -5.65 10.17 -10.31
CA GLY A 77 -6.56 10.28 -9.17
C GLY A 77 -7.71 9.29 -9.24
N LEU A 78 -8.29 9.13 -10.43
CA LEU A 78 -9.38 8.18 -10.63
C LEU A 78 -8.92 6.73 -10.41
N LYS A 79 -7.74 6.41 -10.90
CA LYS A 79 -7.18 5.06 -10.74
C LYS A 79 -6.89 4.74 -9.29
N ILE A 80 -6.37 5.70 -8.54
CA ILE A 80 -6.12 5.53 -7.11
C ILE A 80 -7.42 5.22 -6.38
N LYS A 81 -8.48 5.98 -6.64
CA LYS A 81 -9.77 5.74 -6.01
C LYS A 81 -10.30 4.34 -6.34
N GLN A 82 -10.15 3.93 -7.58
CA GLN A 82 -10.58 2.61 -8.00
C GLN A 82 -9.80 1.51 -7.27
N LEU A 83 -8.48 1.67 -7.17
CA LEU A 83 -7.65 0.70 -6.46
C LEU A 83 -8.01 0.62 -4.99
N GLN A 84 -8.28 1.75 -4.36
CA GLN A 84 -8.68 1.78 -2.96
C GLN A 84 -9.99 1.06 -2.72
N GLN A 85 -10.89 1.09 -3.68
CA GLN A 85 -12.16 0.38 -3.62
C GLN A 85 -11.97 -1.11 -3.91
N ASP A 86 -11.29 -1.43 -5.01
CA ASP A 86 -11.13 -2.80 -5.47
C ASP A 86 -10.26 -3.63 -4.53
N LYS A 87 -9.30 -2.99 -3.88
CA LYS A 87 -8.34 -3.66 -3.00
C LYS A 87 -8.58 -3.37 -1.53
N LYS A 88 -9.78 -2.96 -1.19
CA LYS A 88 -10.11 -2.53 0.16
C LYS A 88 -9.70 -3.54 1.23
N GLU A 89 -10.02 -4.82 1.03
CA GLU A 89 -9.69 -5.85 2.01
C GLU A 89 -8.20 -6.02 2.18
N LEU A 90 -7.45 -6.02 1.08
CA LEU A 90 -6.00 -6.11 1.12
C LEU A 90 -5.41 -4.93 1.87
N LEU A 91 -5.85 -3.71 1.52
CA LEU A 91 -5.31 -2.50 2.13
C LEU A 91 -5.62 -2.42 3.62
N GLU A 92 -6.82 -2.81 4.02
CA GLU A 92 -7.20 -2.82 5.43
C GLU A 92 -6.39 -3.85 6.22
N SER A 93 -6.13 -5.01 5.64
CA SER A 93 -5.34 -6.02 6.31
C SER A 93 -3.88 -5.58 6.45
N LEU A 94 -3.36 -4.84 5.49
CA LEU A 94 -2.01 -4.30 5.57
C LEU A 94 -1.91 -3.24 6.67
N GLU A 95 -2.92 -2.39 6.79
CA GLU A 95 -2.95 -1.38 7.85
C GLU A 95 -2.99 -2.05 9.22
N MET A 96 -3.79 -3.11 9.36
CA MET A 96 -3.86 -3.87 10.60
C MET A 96 -2.50 -4.50 10.93
N TYR A 97 -1.86 -5.10 9.93
CA TYR A 97 -0.56 -5.70 10.10
C TYR A 97 0.45 -4.68 10.62
N TYR A 98 0.46 -3.49 10.02
CA TYR A 98 1.39 -2.44 10.40
C TYR A 98 1.13 -1.97 11.84
N LYS A 99 -0.13 -1.76 12.19
CA LYS A 99 -0.48 -1.31 13.54
C LYS A 99 -0.06 -2.32 14.59
N VAL A 100 -0.28 -3.59 14.33
CA VAL A 100 0.05 -4.65 15.29
C VAL A 100 1.56 -4.84 15.41
N PHE A 101 2.26 -4.98 14.30
CA PHE A 101 3.64 -5.41 14.30
C PHE A 101 4.65 -4.27 14.34
N PHE A 102 4.27 -3.07 13.90
CA PHE A 102 5.20 -1.94 13.87
C PHE A 102 4.86 -0.88 14.91
N LEU A 103 3.59 -0.63 15.15
CA LEU A 103 3.17 0.38 16.14
C LEU A 103 2.87 -0.25 17.50
N GLY A 104 2.76 -1.56 17.57
CA GLY A 104 2.40 -2.24 18.81
C GLY A 104 1.00 -1.92 19.28
N ASP A 105 0.15 -1.46 18.39
CA ASP A 105 -1.21 -1.03 18.72
C ASP A 105 -2.20 -2.11 18.35
N ILE A 106 -2.54 -2.94 19.33
CA ILE A 106 -3.48 -4.03 19.12
C ILE A 106 -4.88 -3.52 19.44
N PRO A 107 -5.79 -3.49 18.45
CA PRO A 107 -7.16 -3.04 18.70
C PRO A 107 -7.86 -3.99 19.67
N ASP A 108 -8.19 -3.48 20.84
CA ASP A 108 -8.81 -4.28 21.90
C ASP A 108 -10.06 -5.00 21.45
N GLU A 109 -10.91 -4.33 20.68
CA GLU A 109 -12.15 -4.92 20.23
C GLU A 109 -11.96 -6.13 19.34
N GLU A 110 -10.99 -6.04 18.43
CA GLU A 110 -10.71 -7.18 17.54
C GLU A 110 -10.04 -8.31 18.29
N LEU A 111 -9.19 -7.97 19.23
CA LEU A 111 -8.53 -8.97 20.04
C LEU A 111 -9.55 -9.73 20.90
N LYS A 112 -10.52 -9.01 21.47
CA LYS A 112 -11.59 -9.63 22.25
C LYS A 112 -12.43 -10.55 21.40
N LYS A 113 -12.76 -10.15 20.19
CA LYS A 113 -13.54 -10.99 19.28
C LYS A 113 -12.82 -12.27 18.95
N LYS A 114 -11.52 -12.19 18.71
CA LYS A 114 -10.73 -13.39 18.42
C LYS A 114 -10.59 -14.29 19.64
N ALA A 115 -10.43 -13.70 20.80
CA ALA A 115 -10.33 -14.46 22.04
C ALA A 115 -11.64 -15.20 22.31
N ASP A 116 -12.77 -14.52 22.14
CA ASP A 116 -14.08 -15.15 22.33
C ASP A 116 -14.31 -16.29 21.36
N THR A 117 -13.86 -16.13 20.12
CA THR A 117 -13.98 -17.18 19.12
C THR A 117 -13.12 -18.38 19.44
N VAL A 118 -11.93 -18.15 19.96
CA VAL A 118 -10.98 -19.22 20.27
C VAL A 118 -11.41 -20.02 21.49
N GLU A 119 -12.04 -19.40 22.44
CA GLU A 119 -12.49 -20.08 23.67
C GLU A 119 -13.64 -21.04 23.44
N ASP A 120 -14.37 -20.85 22.39
CA ASP A 120 -15.47 -21.74 22.04
C ASP A 120 -14.96 -22.95 21.26
#